data_dc542363abdd0a048f7dfbf82f938de6
#
_entry.id   dc542363abdd0a048f7dfbf82f938de6
#
_cell.length_a   1.000
_cell.length_b   1.000
_cell.length_c   1.000
_cell.angle_alpha   90.00
_cell.angle_beta   90.00
_cell.angle_gamma   90.00
#
_symmetry.space_group_name_H-M   'P 1'
#
loop_
_entity.id
_entity.type
_entity.pdbx_description
1 polymer ?
#
loop_
_entity_poly.entity_id
_entity_poly.type
_entity_poly.pdbx_seq_one_letter_code
_entity_poly.pdbx_strand_id
1 'polypeptide(L)'
;MEINGFKIFENADEAVYAAKSKEDVYDYFVKMYGSTEDCQSKTKEQFIDELIEIELSSDSANRIRAWHNDDTGEITESTYYDEYKKVAEKNDGVDVIAYLTW
;
A
#
# COMPACT_ATOMS: atom_id res chain seq x y z
N MET A 1 4.06 5.15 16.85
CA MET A 1 4.46 4.88 15.46
C MET A 1 3.36 5.16 14.44
N GLU A 2 2.11 4.89 14.80
CA GLU A 2 0.99 5.20 13.91
C GLU A 2 0.84 6.70 13.74
N ILE A 3 0.72 7.17 12.50
CA ILE A 3 0.64 8.58 12.16
C ILE A 3 -0.74 8.85 11.56
N ASN A 4 -1.51 9.76 12.18
CA ASN A 4 -2.85 10.16 11.73
C ASN A 4 -3.83 9.00 11.51
N GLY A 5 -3.64 7.88 12.19
CA GLY A 5 -4.48 6.69 12.05
C GLY A 5 -4.15 5.82 10.84
N PHE A 6 -3.12 6.16 10.07
CA PHE A 6 -2.73 5.37 8.90
C PHE A 6 -1.99 4.11 9.31
N LYS A 7 -2.16 3.07 8.50
CA LYS A 7 -1.51 1.77 8.63
C LYS A 7 -0.98 1.34 7.26
N ILE A 8 -0.20 0.27 7.24
CA ILE A 8 0.30 -0.32 5.99
C ILE A 8 -0.48 -1.59 5.70
N PHE A 9 -1.02 -1.68 4.47
CA PHE A 9 -1.72 -2.87 4.00
C PHE A 9 -1.10 -3.38 2.71
N GLU A 10 -0.92 -4.69 2.63
CA GLU A 10 -0.41 -5.35 1.43
C GLU A 10 -1.55 -6.08 0.72
N ASN A 11 -1.70 -5.83 -0.58
CA ASN A 11 -2.64 -6.53 -1.41
C ASN A 11 -1.91 -7.65 -2.16
N ALA A 12 -1.85 -8.82 -1.53
CA ALA A 12 -1.26 -10.02 -2.11
C ALA A 12 0.05 -9.73 -2.87
N ASP A 13 0.07 -9.96 -4.17
CA ASP A 13 1.27 -9.81 -4.99
C ASP A 13 1.28 -8.53 -5.83
N GLU A 14 0.42 -7.56 -5.54
CA GLU A 14 0.24 -6.41 -6.41
C GLU A 14 0.81 -5.11 -5.88
N ALA A 15 0.43 -4.71 -4.66
CA ALA A 15 0.81 -3.39 -4.15
C ALA A 15 0.75 -3.32 -2.63
N VAL A 16 1.43 -2.30 -2.10
CA VAL A 16 1.40 -1.96 -0.68
C VAL A 16 0.82 -0.56 -0.55
N TYR A 17 -0.12 -0.39 0.36
CA TYR A 17 -0.87 0.86 0.54
C TYR A 17 -0.68 1.43 1.93
N ALA A 18 -0.75 2.75 2.04
CA ALA A 18 -0.95 3.46 3.30
C ALA A 18 -2.41 3.91 3.35
N ALA A 19 -3.13 3.49 4.36
CA ALA A 19 -4.56 3.78 4.52
C ALA A 19 -4.97 3.68 5.98
N LYS A 20 -6.14 4.24 6.30
CA LYS A 20 -6.67 4.17 7.67
C LYS A 20 -7.39 2.86 7.96
N SER A 21 -7.89 2.19 6.92
CA SER A 21 -8.60 0.91 7.05
C SER A 21 -8.51 0.10 5.78
N LYS A 22 -8.83 -1.18 5.88
CA LYS A 22 -8.91 -2.06 4.71
C LYS A 22 -10.00 -1.62 3.74
N GLU A 23 -11.11 -1.10 4.26
CA GLU A 23 -12.19 -0.59 3.42
C GLU A 23 -11.75 0.60 2.59
N ASP A 24 -10.91 1.47 3.15
CA ASP A 24 -10.36 2.60 2.42
C ASP A 24 -9.49 2.14 1.26
N VAL A 25 -8.72 1.06 1.44
CA VAL A 25 -7.94 0.46 0.36
C VAL A 25 -8.87 -0.04 -0.75
N TYR A 26 -9.95 -0.72 -0.39
CA TYR A 26 -10.94 -1.18 -1.35
C TYR A 26 -11.55 -0.03 -2.15
N ASP A 27 -11.99 1.03 -1.45
CA ASP A 27 -12.60 2.20 -2.09
C ASP A 27 -11.62 2.88 -3.05
N TYR A 28 -10.37 3.00 -2.65
CA TYR A 28 -9.30 3.52 -3.50
C TYR A 28 -9.12 2.66 -4.76
N PHE A 29 -9.06 1.34 -4.59
CA PHE A 29 -8.89 0.41 -5.71
C PHE A 29 -10.03 0.55 -6.72
N VAL A 30 -11.26 0.58 -6.24
CA VAL A 30 -12.44 0.72 -7.10
C VAL A 30 -12.42 2.06 -7.85
N LYS A 31 -12.03 3.12 -7.16
CA LYS A 31 -11.94 4.45 -7.76
C LYS A 31 -10.89 4.51 -8.88
N MET A 32 -9.77 3.82 -8.70
CA MET A 32 -8.64 3.88 -9.65
C MET A 32 -8.76 2.87 -10.78
N TYR A 33 -9.30 1.68 -10.51
CA TYR A 33 -9.27 0.56 -11.45
C TYR A 33 -10.65 0.00 -11.79
N GLY A 34 -11.69 0.43 -11.09
CA GLY A 34 -13.04 -0.11 -11.25
C GLY A 34 -13.31 -1.30 -10.33
N SER A 35 -14.32 -2.09 -10.66
CA SER A 35 -14.78 -3.18 -9.81
C SER A 35 -13.71 -4.25 -9.59
N THR A 36 -13.56 -4.72 -8.34
CA THR A 36 -12.65 -5.83 -8.02
C THR A 36 -13.15 -7.14 -8.64
N GLU A 37 -14.46 -7.27 -8.88
CA GLU A 37 -15.02 -8.43 -9.57
C GLU A 37 -14.54 -8.50 -11.02
N ASP A 38 -14.46 -7.35 -11.68
CA ASP A 38 -14.01 -7.28 -13.07
C ASP A 38 -12.49 -7.39 -13.19
N CYS A 39 -11.75 -6.77 -12.28
CA CYS A 39 -10.28 -6.68 -12.36
C CYS A 39 -9.57 -7.87 -11.75
N GLN A 40 -10.08 -8.41 -10.65
CA GLN A 40 -9.43 -9.47 -9.88
C GLN A 40 -10.30 -10.68 -9.63
N SER A 41 -11.53 -10.70 -10.16
CA SER A 41 -12.50 -11.78 -9.92
C SER A 41 -12.77 -12.01 -8.43
N LYS A 42 -12.81 -10.93 -7.65
CA LYS A 42 -13.01 -10.97 -6.20
C LYS A 42 -14.18 -10.08 -5.79
N THR A 43 -14.96 -10.56 -4.82
CA THR A 43 -15.95 -9.72 -4.15
C THR A 43 -15.24 -8.72 -3.21
N LYS A 44 -15.97 -7.71 -2.74
CA LYS A 44 -15.46 -6.77 -1.73
C LYS A 44 -14.92 -7.50 -0.51
N GLU A 45 -15.67 -8.48 -0.01
CA GLU A 45 -15.28 -9.23 1.19
C GLU A 45 -14.00 -10.02 0.96
N GLN A 46 -13.87 -10.67 -0.19
CA GLN A 46 -12.66 -11.42 -0.54
C GLN A 46 -11.46 -10.48 -0.67
N PHE A 47 -11.64 -9.35 -1.31
CA PHE A 47 -10.57 -8.36 -1.45
C PHE A 47 -10.06 -7.90 -0.09
N ILE A 48 -10.98 -7.53 0.81
CA ILE A 48 -10.63 -7.05 2.16
C ILE A 48 -9.99 -8.16 2.98
N ASP A 49 -10.52 -9.39 2.93
CA ASP A 49 -9.98 -10.52 3.69
C ASP A 49 -8.55 -10.89 3.26
N GLU A 50 -8.20 -10.65 2.01
CA GLU A 50 -6.87 -10.93 1.49
C GLU A 50 -5.85 -9.83 1.76
N LEU A 51 -6.29 -8.65 2.20
CA LEU A 51 -5.38 -7.59 2.60
C LEU A 51 -4.69 -7.98 3.91
N ILE A 52 -3.38 -7.80 3.95
CA ILE A 52 -2.57 -8.11 5.11
C ILE A 52 -2.07 -6.79 5.71
N GLU A 53 -2.36 -6.58 6.99
CA GLU A 53 -1.80 -5.43 7.70
C GLU A 53 -0.34 -5.73 8.05
N ILE A 54 0.55 -4.82 7.67
CA ILE A 54 1.97 -4.90 8.01
C ILE A 54 2.21 -4.00 9.22
N GLU A 55 2.62 -4.57 10.34
CA GLU A 55 2.89 -3.78 11.54
C GLU A 55 4.04 -2.81 11.31
N LEU A 56 3.87 -1.58 11.80
CA LEU A 56 4.83 -0.49 11.56
C LEU A 56 6.20 -0.77 12.20
N SER A 57 6.23 -1.56 13.27
CA SER A 57 7.46 -1.95 13.95
C SER A 57 8.07 -3.25 13.41
N SER A 58 7.43 -3.88 12.43
CA SER A 58 7.90 -5.17 11.92
C SER A 58 9.16 -5.04 11.06
N ASP A 59 9.87 -6.15 10.90
CA ASP A 59 11.01 -6.22 9.98
C ASP A 59 10.59 -5.94 8.55
N SER A 60 9.39 -6.39 8.16
CA SER A 60 8.86 -6.16 6.82
C SER A 60 8.68 -4.67 6.51
N ALA A 61 8.15 -3.90 7.47
CA ALA A 61 7.96 -2.46 7.30
C ALA A 61 9.28 -1.69 7.29
N ASN A 62 10.29 -2.18 8.00
CA ASN A 62 11.56 -1.47 8.22
C ASN A 62 12.74 -2.03 7.43
N ARG A 63 12.48 -3.01 6.57
CA ARG A 63 13.51 -3.57 5.71
C ARG A 63 13.85 -2.60 4.59
N ILE A 64 15.14 -2.35 4.38
CA ILE A 64 15.62 -1.52 3.27
C ILE A 64 15.40 -2.28 1.96
N ARG A 65 14.76 -1.59 1.00
CA ARG A 65 14.47 -2.14 -0.33
C ARG A 65 14.96 -1.17 -1.40
N ALA A 66 15.34 -1.72 -2.55
CA ALA A 66 15.67 -0.90 -3.72
C ALA A 66 14.39 -0.46 -4.43
N TRP A 67 14.32 0.81 -4.77
CA TRP A 67 13.20 1.41 -5.47
C TRP A 67 13.68 1.93 -6.81
N HIS A 68 12.98 1.54 -7.87
CA HIS A 68 13.27 2.01 -9.22
C HIS A 68 12.42 3.23 -9.57
N ASN A 69 13.08 4.25 -10.08
CA ASN A 69 12.38 5.37 -10.69
C ASN A 69 12.41 5.17 -12.20
N ASP A 70 11.27 4.84 -12.79
CA ASP A 70 11.16 4.53 -14.20
C ASP A 70 11.48 5.74 -15.09
N ASP A 71 11.25 6.95 -14.59
CA ASP A 71 11.49 8.17 -15.37
C ASP A 71 12.98 8.52 -15.51
N THR A 72 13.76 8.26 -14.46
CA THR A 72 15.17 8.63 -14.42
C THR A 72 16.11 7.44 -14.48
N GLY A 73 15.60 6.24 -14.25
CA GLY A 73 16.40 5.03 -14.12
C GLY A 73 17.18 4.95 -12.82
N GLU A 74 16.96 5.88 -11.89
CA GLU A 74 17.63 5.86 -10.59
C GLU A 74 17.13 4.72 -9.72
N ILE A 75 18.05 4.17 -8.92
CA ILE A 75 17.72 3.22 -7.88
C ILE A 75 18.02 3.89 -6.55
N THR A 76 16.99 3.97 -5.69
CA THR A 76 17.13 4.52 -4.35
C THR A 76 16.81 3.44 -3.32
N GLU A 77 17.26 3.63 -2.08
CA GLU A 77 16.93 2.73 -1.00
C GLU A 77 15.96 3.40 -0.04
N SER A 78 14.93 2.68 0.37
CA SER A 78 13.93 3.16 1.31
C SER A 78 13.25 1.97 2.00
N THR A 79 12.40 2.25 2.97
CA THR A 79 11.58 1.24 3.65
C THR A 79 10.10 1.55 3.42
N TYR A 80 9.25 0.54 3.62
CA TYR A 80 7.80 0.78 3.59
C TYR A 80 7.41 1.82 4.64
N TYR A 81 8.03 1.78 5.82
CA TYR A 81 7.74 2.73 6.87
C TYR A 81 8.05 4.17 6.46
N ASP A 82 9.18 4.42 5.81
CA ASP A 82 9.55 5.76 5.36
C ASP A 82 8.57 6.29 4.31
N GLU A 83 8.15 5.44 3.37
CA GLU A 83 7.17 5.83 2.36
C GLU A 83 5.77 5.99 2.95
N TYR A 84 5.39 5.12 3.89
CA TYR A 84 4.17 5.25 4.68
C TYR A 84 4.13 6.59 5.40
N LYS A 85 5.23 6.96 6.02
CA LYS A 85 5.33 8.20 6.79
C LYS A 85 5.01 9.43 5.93
N LYS A 86 5.50 9.47 4.71
CA LYS A 86 5.21 10.56 3.77
C LYS A 86 3.72 10.69 3.50
N VAL A 87 3.05 9.59 3.26
CA VAL A 87 1.60 9.56 2.99
C VAL A 87 0.80 9.93 4.24
N ALA A 88 1.16 9.35 5.37
CA ALA A 88 0.44 9.55 6.63
C ALA A 88 0.57 10.98 7.16
N GLU A 89 1.73 11.59 7.04
CA GLU A 89 1.94 12.98 7.45
C GLU A 89 1.17 13.95 6.56
N LYS A 90 1.08 13.66 5.28
CA LYS A 90 0.31 14.45 4.33
C LYS A 90 -1.19 14.39 4.63
N ASN A 91 -1.66 13.23 5.11
CA ASN A 91 -3.05 13.00 5.53
C ASN A 91 -4.08 13.35 4.45
N ASP A 92 -3.79 13.00 3.22
CA ASP A 92 -4.59 13.34 2.04
C ASP A 92 -5.36 12.12 1.49
N GLY A 93 -5.54 11.09 2.32
CA GLY A 93 -6.24 9.87 1.93
C GLY A 93 -5.28 8.74 1.57
N VAL A 94 -5.85 7.68 1.01
CA VAL A 94 -5.10 6.46 0.65
C VAL A 94 -4.12 6.75 -0.48
N ASP A 95 -2.93 6.16 -0.39
CA ASP A 95 -1.98 6.19 -1.49
C ASP A 95 -1.20 4.87 -1.54
N VAL A 96 -0.69 4.56 -2.72
CA VAL A 96 0.18 3.40 -2.92
C VAL A 96 1.59 3.78 -2.51
N ILE A 97 2.21 2.98 -1.66
CA ILE A 97 3.59 3.21 -1.26
C ILE A 97 4.59 2.33 -2.01
N ALA A 98 4.13 1.23 -2.58
CA ALA A 98 4.97 0.36 -3.40
C ALA A 98 4.12 -0.50 -4.33
N TYR A 99 4.64 -0.78 -5.52
CA TYR A 99 4.09 -1.79 -6.42
C TYR A 99 4.99 -3.02 -6.38
N LEU A 100 4.36 -4.17 -6.20
CA LEU A 100 5.07 -5.46 -6.20
C LEU A 100 5.12 -5.96 -7.63
N THR A 101 6.09 -5.49 -8.40
CA THR A 101 6.27 -5.87 -9.80
C THR A 101 7.41 -6.85 -9.95
N TRP A 102 7.25 -7.75 -10.91
CA TRP A 102 8.23 -8.80 -11.23
C TRP A 102 8.96 -8.50 -12.53
#